data_86054084d2c7ff3bef2f0d81f0611e91
#
_entry.id   86054084d2c7ff3bef2f0d81f0611e91
#
_cell.length_a   1.000
_cell.length_b   1.000
_cell.length_c   1.000
_cell.angle_alpha   90.00
_cell.angle_beta   90.00
_cell.angle_gamma   90.00
#
_symmetry.space_group_name_H-M   'P 1'
#
loop_
_entity.id
_entity.type
_entity.pdbx_description
1 polymer ?
#
loop_
_entity_poly.entity_id
_entity_poly.type
_entity_poly.pdbx_seq_one_letter_code
_entity_poly.pdbx_strand_id
1 'polypeptide(L)'
;MRARDLLGPWGEAAAAAYLRKKGFRIEAMNYRTRLGEIDIIAADRRYLIFCEVKLRKSADFAAAREFVDSRKQQRLRATALLYLSQHESELQPRFDVIEIYAPAGTQTRRPQITHME
;
A
#
# COMPACT_ATOMS: atom_id res chain seq x y z
N MET A 1 -19.67 1.73 -14.12
CA MET A 1 -18.53 2.02 -13.23
C MET A 1 -17.64 3.07 -13.87
N ARG A 2 -17.23 4.06 -13.12
CA ARG A 2 -16.33 5.08 -13.64
C ARG A 2 -14.92 4.54 -13.74
N ALA A 3 -14.13 5.04 -14.70
CA ALA A 3 -12.77 4.59 -14.89
C ALA A 3 -11.94 4.73 -13.63
N ARG A 4 -12.11 5.81 -12.85
CA ARG A 4 -11.37 6.03 -11.61
C ARG A 4 -11.70 4.99 -10.54
N ASP A 5 -12.89 4.38 -10.60
CA ASP A 5 -13.29 3.37 -9.63
C ASP A 5 -12.53 2.07 -9.82
N LEU A 6 -11.99 1.84 -11.03
CA LEU A 6 -11.15 0.69 -11.33
C LEU A 6 -9.68 0.93 -11.06
N LEU A 7 -9.27 2.20 -11.00
CA LEU A 7 -7.86 2.56 -10.91
C LEU A 7 -7.26 2.14 -9.56
N GLY A 8 -7.99 2.36 -8.46
CA GLY A 8 -7.53 1.95 -7.14
C GLY A 8 -7.30 0.45 -7.05
N PRO A 9 -8.32 -0.39 -7.36
CA PRO A 9 -8.14 -1.84 -7.36
C PRO A 9 -7.05 -2.31 -8.31
N TRP A 10 -6.93 -1.68 -9.49
CA TRP A 10 -5.87 -2.00 -10.44
C TRP A 10 -4.48 -1.74 -9.84
N GLY A 11 -4.31 -0.58 -9.22
CA GLY A 11 -3.05 -0.21 -8.59
C GLY A 11 -2.68 -1.13 -7.43
N GLU A 12 -3.66 -1.47 -6.62
CA GLU A 12 -3.45 -2.38 -5.49
C GLU A 12 -3.08 -3.78 -5.98
N ALA A 13 -3.70 -4.24 -7.06
CA ALA A 13 -3.36 -5.52 -7.64
C ALA A 13 -1.93 -5.51 -8.20
N ALA A 14 -1.53 -4.41 -8.84
CA ALA A 14 -0.16 -4.26 -9.34
C ALA A 14 0.85 -4.25 -8.20
N ALA A 15 0.55 -3.56 -7.11
CA ALA A 15 1.42 -3.53 -5.94
C ALA A 15 1.53 -4.91 -5.30
N ALA A 16 0.42 -5.64 -5.19
CA ALA A 16 0.42 -6.99 -4.63
C ALA A 16 1.27 -7.94 -5.48
N ALA A 17 1.13 -7.87 -6.81
CA ALA A 17 1.94 -8.69 -7.71
C ALA A 17 3.42 -8.38 -7.56
N TYR A 18 3.77 -7.10 -7.44
CA TYR A 18 5.14 -6.67 -7.22
C TYR A 18 5.69 -7.26 -5.91
N LEU A 19 4.92 -7.18 -4.84
CA LEU A 19 5.34 -7.71 -3.53
C LEU A 19 5.53 -9.22 -3.57
N ARG A 20 4.64 -9.94 -4.25
CA ARG A 20 4.78 -11.39 -4.40
C ARG A 20 6.07 -11.75 -5.10
N LYS A 21 6.44 -10.99 -6.14
CA LYS A 21 7.70 -11.22 -6.83
C LYS A 21 8.90 -10.99 -5.93
N LYS A 22 8.78 -10.08 -4.97
CA LYS A 22 9.84 -9.82 -3.99
C LYS A 22 9.90 -10.86 -2.87
N GLY A 23 8.96 -11.78 -2.85
CA GLY A 23 8.95 -12.83 -1.84
C GLY A 23 8.00 -12.60 -0.68
N PHE A 24 7.15 -11.57 -0.77
CA PHE A 24 6.16 -11.34 0.26
C PHE A 24 4.91 -12.17 0.03
N ARG A 25 4.32 -12.64 1.12
CA ARG A 25 3.01 -13.26 1.12
C ARG A 25 1.99 -12.19 1.48
N ILE A 26 0.93 -12.07 0.70
CA ILE A 26 -0.13 -11.11 0.97
C ILE A 26 -1.05 -11.70 2.05
N GLU A 27 -1.16 -10.99 3.17
CA GLU A 27 -2.02 -11.42 4.27
C GLU A 27 -3.39 -10.80 4.20
N ALA A 28 -3.47 -9.53 3.78
CA ALA A 28 -4.74 -8.83 3.68
C ALA A 28 -4.67 -7.75 2.63
N MET A 29 -5.82 -7.50 1.99
CA MET A 29 -6.00 -6.39 1.06
C MET A 29 -7.14 -5.54 1.60
N ASN A 30 -6.96 -4.23 1.56
CA ASN A 30 -7.99 -3.28 1.99
C ASN A 30 -8.50 -3.59 3.41
N TYR A 31 -7.57 -3.63 4.33
CA TYR A 31 -7.91 -3.86 5.73
C TYR A 31 -8.51 -2.57 6.30
N ARG A 32 -9.83 -2.59 6.47
CA ARG A 32 -10.60 -1.40 6.88
C ARG A 32 -11.15 -1.58 8.29
N THR A 33 -10.98 -0.54 9.09
CA THR A 33 -11.53 -0.47 10.44
C THR A 33 -12.05 0.93 10.69
N ARG A 34 -12.74 1.12 11.80
CA ARG A 34 -13.15 2.47 12.19
C ARG A 34 -11.97 3.38 12.50
N LEU A 35 -10.78 2.81 12.74
CA LEU A 35 -9.57 3.58 13.04
C LEU A 35 -8.86 4.04 11.79
N GLY A 36 -9.05 3.37 10.66
CA GLY A 36 -8.42 3.69 9.41
C GLY A 36 -8.36 2.51 8.47
N GLU A 37 -7.55 2.64 7.43
CA GLU A 37 -7.44 1.64 6.36
C GLU A 37 -5.98 1.42 6.00
N ILE A 38 -5.64 0.18 5.71
CA ILE A 38 -4.34 -0.20 5.19
C ILE A 38 -4.56 -0.94 3.88
N ASP A 39 -3.90 -0.47 2.82
CA ASP A 39 -4.14 -1.00 1.48
C ASP A 39 -3.69 -2.45 1.34
N ILE A 40 -2.49 -2.76 1.81
CA ILE A 40 -1.94 -4.11 1.74
C ILE A 40 -1.19 -4.43 3.03
N ILE A 41 -1.44 -5.62 3.57
CA ILE A 41 -0.64 -6.17 4.65
C ILE A 41 0.04 -7.42 4.10
N ALA A 42 1.37 -7.47 4.20
CA ALA A 42 2.14 -8.56 3.64
C ALA A 42 3.30 -8.94 4.55
N ALA A 43 3.81 -10.14 4.39
CA ALA A 43 4.87 -10.66 5.26
C ALA A 43 5.92 -11.41 4.46
N ASP A 44 7.17 -11.26 4.89
CA ASP A 44 8.24 -12.14 4.46
C ASP A 44 8.84 -12.83 5.70
N ARG A 45 10.08 -13.27 5.62
CA ARG A 45 10.72 -13.97 6.76
C ARG A 45 11.03 -13.06 7.93
N ARG A 46 11.19 -11.76 7.69
CA ARG A 46 11.63 -10.80 8.69
C ARG A 46 10.56 -9.79 9.07
N TYR A 47 9.79 -9.36 8.10
CA TYR A 47 8.95 -8.18 8.24
C TYR A 47 7.49 -8.48 8.00
N LEU A 48 6.67 -7.81 8.79
CA LEU A 48 5.24 -7.68 8.53
C LEU A 48 5.04 -6.24 8.09
N ILE A 49 4.73 -6.04 6.82
CA ILE A 49 4.66 -4.70 6.26
C ILE A 49 3.22 -4.24 6.10
N PHE A 50 3.02 -2.98 6.44
CA PHE A 50 1.74 -2.29 6.28
C PHE A 50 1.95 -1.27 5.18
N CYS A 51 1.36 -1.52 4.01
CA CYS A 51 1.66 -0.75 2.80
C CYS A 51 0.54 0.19 2.44
N GLU A 52 0.92 1.41 2.07
CA GLU A 52 0.04 2.33 1.39
C GLU A 52 0.41 2.37 -0.09
N VAL A 53 -0.60 2.27 -0.95
CA VAL A 53 -0.42 2.30 -2.40
C VAL A 53 -0.82 3.67 -2.92
N LYS A 54 0.09 4.33 -3.62
CA LYS A 54 -0.13 5.65 -4.22
C LYS A 54 -0.04 5.53 -5.72
N LEU A 55 -1.11 5.95 -6.39
CA LEU A 55 -1.12 6.01 -7.84
C LEU A 55 -0.81 7.41 -8.31
N ARG A 56 0.08 7.51 -9.29
CA ARG A 56 0.46 8.79 -9.89
C ARG A 56 0.31 8.70 -11.39
N LYS A 57 -0.37 9.67 -11.99
CA LYS A 57 -0.48 9.77 -13.43
C LYS A 57 0.58 10.69 -14.03
N SER A 58 1.19 11.51 -13.19
CA SER A 58 2.17 12.49 -13.60
C SER A 58 3.30 12.56 -12.58
N ALA A 59 4.51 12.77 -13.06
CA ALA A 59 5.67 12.96 -12.20
C ALA A 59 5.55 14.25 -11.36
N ASP A 60 4.72 15.19 -11.79
CA ASP A 60 4.53 16.45 -11.06
C ASP A 60 3.86 16.23 -9.69
N PHE A 61 3.27 15.07 -9.49
CA PHE A 61 2.65 14.75 -8.21
C PHE A 61 3.58 14.02 -7.26
N ALA A 62 4.84 13.87 -7.62
CA ALA A 62 5.79 13.16 -6.76
C ALA A 62 5.86 13.78 -5.35
N ALA A 63 5.76 15.10 -5.26
CA ALA A 63 5.80 15.79 -3.98
C ALA A 63 4.56 15.54 -3.13
N ALA A 64 3.47 15.07 -3.71
CA ALA A 64 2.24 14.84 -2.96
C ALA A 64 2.37 13.74 -1.92
N ARG A 65 3.35 12.85 -2.05
CA ARG A 65 3.61 11.80 -1.05
C ARG A 65 4.08 12.38 0.28
N GLU A 66 4.56 13.61 0.26
CA GLU A 66 4.99 14.31 1.46
C GLU A 66 3.81 14.71 2.34
N PHE A 67 2.61 14.64 1.81
CA PHE A 67 1.40 15.03 2.53
C PHE A 67 0.77 13.91 3.35
N VAL A 68 1.53 12.86 3.64
CA VAL A 68 1.11 11.92 4.67
C VAL A 68 1.31 12.64 6.00
N ASP A 69 0.28 13.38 6.43
CA ASP A 69 0.39 14.23 7.61
C ASP A 69 0.37 13.37 8.89
N SER A 70 0.59 14.03 10.02
CA SER A 70 0.67 13.36 11.32
C SER A 70 -0.64 12.65 11.68
N ARG A 71 -1.77 13.20 11.26
CA ARG A 71 -3.08 12.62 11.51
C ARG A 71 -3.24 11.28 10.78
N LYS A 72 -2.83 11.24 9.52
CA LYS A 72 -2.85 10.03 8.72
C LYS A 72 -1.89 8.99 9.27
N GLN A 73 -0.71 9.41 9.69
CA GLN A 73 0.27 8.52 10.31
C GLN A 73 -0.27 7.91 11.60
N GLN A 74 -0.97 8.69 12.42
CA GLN A 74 -1.57 8.19 13.65
C GLN A 74 -2.65 7.15 13.35
N ARG A 75 -3.47 7.37 12.32
CA ARG A 75 -4.49 6.41 11.91
C ARG A 75 -3.87 5.11 11.42
N LEU A 76 -2.81 5.21 10.63
CA LEU A 76 -2.10 4.03 10.14
C LEU A 76 -1.53 3.22 11.30
N ARG A 77 -0.91 3.90 12.27
CA ARG A 77 -0.38 3.23 13.46
C ARG A 77 -1.48 2.54 14.26
N ALA A 78 -2.57 3.24 14.49
CA ALA A 78 -3.68 2.70 15.26
C ALA A 78 -4.27 1.47 14.57
N THR A 79 -4.43 1.54 13.24
CA THR A 79 -4.97 0.43 12.46
C THR A 79 -4.01 -0.76 12.47
N ALA A 80 -2.70 -0.50 12.35
CA ALA A 80 -1.70 -1.56 12.40
C ALA A 80 -1.65 -2.23 13.78
N LEU A 81 -1.75 -1.44 14.85
CA LEU A 81 -1.78 -1.98 16.20
C LEU A 81 -3.01 -2.85 16.43
N LEU A 82 -4.15 -2.44 15.88
CA LEU A 82 -5.35 -3.26 15.94
C LEU A 82 -5.16 -4.60 15.24
N TYR A 83 -4.56 -4.57 14.04
CA TYR A 83 -4.25 -5.80 13.32
C TYR A 83 -3.34 -6.71 14.16
N LEU A 84 -2.27 -6.13 14.72
CA LEU A 84 -1.32 -6.89 15.52
C LEU A 84 -1.94 -7.46 16.79
N SER A 85 -2.94 -6.79 17.35
CA SER A 85 -3.64 -7.29 18.53
C SER A 85 -4.49 -8.53 18.23
N GLN A 86 -4.87 -8.70 16.96
CA GLN A 86 -5.73 -9.80 16.52
C GLN A 86 -4.96 -10.91 15.81
N HIS A 87 -3.72 -10.64 15.42
CA HIS A 87 -2.90 -11.56 14.64
C HIS A 87 -1.50 -11.60 15.24
N GLU A 88 -1.25 -12.57 16.11
CA GLU A 88 0.07 -12.72 16.69
C GLU A 88 1.14 -12.89 15.62
N SER A 89 2.25 -12.17 15.78
CA SER A 89 3.36 -12.28 14.85
C SER A 89 4.67 -11.92 15.55
N GLU A 90 5.71 -12.68 15.26
CA GLU A 90 7.04 -12.37 15.75
C GLU A 90 7.83 -11.54 14.74
N LEU A 91 7.22 -11.22 13.61
CA LEU A 91 7.87 -10.44 12.56
C LEU A 91 8.00 -8.99 12.96
N GLN A 92 9.01 -8.33 12.43
CA GLN A 92 9.21 -6.90 12.67
C GLN A 92 8.19 -6.10 11.87
N PRO A 93 7.34 -5.29 12.52
CA PRO A 93 6.41 -4.42 11.80
C PRO A 93 7.15 -3.32 11.06
N ARG A 94 6.67 -2.98 9.88
CA ARG A 94 7.27 -1.92 9.07
C ARG A 94 6.19 -1.27 8.22
N PHE A 95 6.25 0.07 8.09
CA PHE A 95 5.36 0.81 7.21
C PHE A 95 6.07 1.08 5.88
N ASP A 96 5.42 0.72 4.80
CA ASP A 96 5.96 0.91 3.46
C ASP A 96 4.99 1.72 2.61
N VAL A 97 5.54 2.45 1.64
CA VAL A 97 4.74 3.12 0.62
C VAL A 97 5.14 2.55 -0.73
N ILE A 98 4.17 2.16 -1.52
CA ILE A 98 4.39 1.71 -2.89
C ILE A 98 3.73 2.72 -3.81
N GLU A 99 4.56 3.43 -4.56
CA GLU A 99 4.11 4.44 -5.50
C GLU A 99 4.14 3.85 -6.91
N ILE A 100 3.02 3.95 -7.61
CA ILE A 100 2.88 3.41 -8.95
C ILE A 100 2.64 4.56 -9.92
N TYR A 101 3.56 4.74 -10.83
CA TYR A 101 3.45 5.74 -11.89
C TYR A 101 2.78 5.09 -13.09
N ALA A 102 1.56 5.53 -13.38
CA ALA A 102 0.72 4.94 -14.43
C ALA A 102 0.12 6.05 -15.29
N PRO A 103 0.89 6.62 -16.22
CA PRO A 103 0.45 7.79 -16.99
C PRO A 103 -0.80 7.52 -17.84
N ALA A 104 -1.01 6.28 -18.27
CA ALA A 104 -2.19 5.90 -19.03
C ALA A 104 -3.26 5.22 -18.16
N GLY A 105 -3.18 5.38 -16.81
CA GLY A 105 -4.13 4.75 -15.90
C GLY A 105 -4.09 3.24 -16.04
N THR A 106 -5.27 2.61 -16.08
CA THR A 106 -5.36 1.15 -16.20
C THR A 106 -4.84 0.60 -17.52
N GLN A 107 -4.62 1.47 -18.51
CA GLN A 107 -4.06 1.09 -19.81
C GLN A 107 -2.54 1.06 -19.81
N THR A 108 -1.91 1.46 -18.71
CA THR A 108 -0.46 1.48 -18.62
C THR A 108 0.10 0.07 -18.67
N ARG A 109 0.98 -0.19 -19.66
CA ARG A 109 1.52 -1.53 -19.85
C ARG A 109 2.65 -1.87 -18.89
N ARG A 110 3.49 -0.89 -18.57
CA ARG A 110 4.65 -1.07 -17.70
C ARG A 110 4.71 0.06 -16.69
N PRO A 111 3.87 0.01 -15.68
CA PRO A 111 3.90 1.04 -14.64
C PRO A 111 5.24 0.98 -13.90
N GLN A 112 5.77 2.15 -13.58
CA GLN A 112 6.95 2.23 -12.74
C GLN A 112 6.54 2.14 -11.28
N ILE A 113 7.22 1.28 -10.54
CA ILE A 113 6.91 1.07 -9.14
C ILE A 113 8.10 1.52 -8.30
N THR A 114 7.85 2.41 -7.35
CA THR A 114 8.83 2.86 -6.38
C THR A 114 8.39 2.36 -5.01
N HIS A 115 9.23 1.58 -4.36
CA HIS A 115 8.93 1.00 -3.08
C HIS A 115 9.78 1.67 -2.01
N MET A 116 9.13 2.39 -1.10
CA MET A 116 9.79 3.11 0.00
C MET A 116 9.49 2.38 1.30
N GLU A 117 10.54 1.89 1.91
CA GLU A 117 10.45 1.18 3.18
C GLU A 117 10.46 2.10 4.38
#